data_e9cad6c5a28b47f5e42f3f0f114d5006
#
_entry.id   e9cad6c5a28b47f5e42f3f0f114d5006
#
_cell.length_a   1.000
_cell.length_b   1.000
_cell.length_c   1.000
_cell.angle_alpha   90.00
_cell.angle_beta   90.00
_cell.angle_gamma   90.00
#
_symmetry.space_group_name_H-M   'P 1'
#
loop_
_entity.id
_entity.type
_entity.pdbx_description
1 polymer ?
#
loop_
_entity_poly.entity_id
_entity_poly.type
_entity_poly.pdbx_seq_one_letter_code
_entity_poly.pdbx_strand_id
1 'polypeptide(L)'
;MTREFRFLVYLSVLLLGFMFARPVANQGIVYVAPIMKVDLKQLACVAKNIFYEAGSESTLGQAAVARVVMNRVAHGFAKTPCGVVLQSTMVEREDEDGEPIMKKLCQFSWVCEGKDEPGKNNAKYIEATKIAYAVLVFDAYKEVVPKTTLFFHNLTVNPNWPYKRVAQIDNHVFYAKGRD
;
A
#
# COMPACT_ATOMS: atom_id res chain seq x y z
N MET A 1 -43.25 -60.78 28.36
CA MET A 1 -43.01 -60.01 27.10
C MET A 1 -42.32 -60.96 26.14
N THR A 2 -42.99 -61.38 25.10
CA THR A 2 -42.48 -62.35 24.13
C THR A 2 -41.40 -61.74 23.26
N ARG A 3 -40.53 -62.57 22.74
CA ARG A 3 -39.35 -62.17 21.90
C ARG A 3 -39.80 -61.36 20.66
N GLU A 4 -40.98 -61.65 20.16
CA GLU A 4 -41.63 -60.97 19.03
C GLU A 4 -42.01 -59.51 19.38
N PHE A 5 -42.46 -59.23 20.56
CA PHE A 5 -42.86 -57.89 20.98
C PHE A 5 -41.61 -56.93 21.09
N ARG A 6 -40.49 -57.48 21.53
CA ARG A 6 -39.23 -56.71 21.59
C ARG A 6 -38.71 -56.33 20.19
N PHE A 7 -38.87 -57.21 19.20
CA PHE A 7 -38.43 -56.96 17.83
C PHE A 7 -39.23 -55.83 17.15
N LEU A 8 -40.57 -55.83 17.39
CA LEU A 8 -41.46 -54.78 16.88
C LEU A 8 -41.16 -53.38 17.49
N VAL A 9 -40.84 -53.34 18.79
CA VAL A 9 -40.47 -52.09 19.47
C VAL A 9 -39.14 -51.56 18.94
N TYR A 10 -38.13 -52.40 18.73
CA TYR A 10 -36.84 -51.96 18.12
C TYR A 10 -37.01 -51.50 16.68
N LEU A 11 -37.86 -52.15 15.89
CA LEU A 11 -38.09 -51.77 14.50
C LEU A 11 -38.80 -50.41 14.42
N SER A 12 -39.76 -50.15 15.29
CA SER A 12 -40.48 -48.87 15.37
C SER A 12 -39.57 -47.71 15.80
N VAL A 13 -38.65 -47.94 16.75
CA VAL A 13 -37.68 -46.93 17.20
C VAL A 13 -36.67 -46.60 16.11
N LEU A 14 -36.20 -47.60 15.34
CA LEU A 14 -35.32 -47.40 14.21
C LEU A 14 -36.00 -46.62 13.06
N LEU A 15 -37.27 -46.93 12.75
CA LEU A 15 -38.02 -46.23 11.71
C LEU A 15 -38.37 -44.79 12.12
N LEU A 16 -38.66 -44.50 13.38
CA LEU A 16 -38.88 -43.16 13.93
C LEU A 16 -37.56 -42.33 13.91
N GLY A 17 -36.40 -42.96 14.18
CA GLY A 17 -35.09 -42.30 14.11
C GLY A 17 -34.73 -41.86 12.71
N PHE A 18 -35.15 -42.62 11.65
CA PHE A 18 -34.87 -42.25 10.25
C PHE A 18 -35.75 -41.11 9.73
N MET A 19 -36.96 -40.90 10.31
CA MET A 19 -37.84 -39.82 9.87
C MET A 19 -37.42 -38.43 10.36
N PHE A 20 -36.52 -38.32 11.34
CA PHE A 20 -36.03 -37.02 11.86
C PHE A 20 -34.63 -36.66 11.42
N ALA A 21 -33.91 -37.49 10.65
CA ALA A 21 -32.66 -37.13 10.03
C ALA A 21 -32.93 -36.23 8.82
N ARG A 22 -33.27 -34.95 9.04
CA ARG A 22 -33.24 -33.96 7.99
C ARG A 22 -31.80 -33.79 7.57
N PRO A 23 -31.45 -33.85 6.25
CA PRO A 23 -30.15 -33.47 5.82
C PRO A 23 -29.97 -31.98 6.22
N VAL A 24 -29.01 -31.70 7.09
CA VAL A 24 -28.55 -30.34 7.31
C VAL A 24 -27.93 -29.91 5.96
N ALA A 25 -28.74 -29.21 5.17
CA ALA A 25 -28.21 -28.55 4.00
C ALA A 25 -27.09 -27.63 4.51
N ASN A 26 -25.86 -28.00 4.21
CA ASN A 26 -24.67 -27.14 4.46
C ASN A 26 -24.86 -25.91 3.58
N GLN A 27 -25.57 -24.91 4.08
CA GLN A 27 -25.62 -23.59 3.48
C GLN A 27 -24.22 -23.04 3.67
N GLY A 28 -23.38 -23.28 2.65
CA GLY A 28 -22.07 -22.64 2.58
C GLY A 28 -22.30 -21.13 2.70
N ILE A 29 -21.89 -20.57 3.82
CA ILE A 29 -21.89 -19.12 3.98
C ILE A 29 -20.92 -18.59 2.96
N VAL A 30 -21.45 -18.08 1.86
CA VAL A 30 -20.64 -17.34 0.88
C VAL A 30 -20.26 -16.03 1.56
N TYR A 31 -19.05 -15.97 2.12
CA TYR A 31 -18.48 -14.72 2.58
C TYR A 31 -18.22 -13.84 1.33
N VAL A 32 -19.16 -12.96 1.05
CA VAL A 32 -18.90 -11.86 0.12
C VAL A 32 -18.04 -10.87 0.90
N ALA A 33 -16.73 -10.90 0.64
CA ALA A 33 -15.84 -9.89 1.20
C ALA A 33 -16.37 -8.50 0.78
N PRO A 34 -16.42 -7.52 1.70
CA PRO A 34 -16.85 -6.17 1.35
C PRO A 34 -15.97 -5.66 0.22
N ILE A 35 -16.58 -5.17 -0.85
CA ILE A 35 -15.85 -4.50 -1.95
C ILE A 35 -15.27 -3.22 -1.36
N MET A 36 -13.97 -3.24 -1.03
CA MET A 36 -13.27 -2.06 -0.55
C MET A 36 -13.11 -1.10 -1.72
N LYS A 37 -13.80 0.05 -1.64
CA LYS A 37 -13.69 1.13 -2.62
C LYS A 37 -12.30 1.77 -2.49
N VAL A 38 -11.46 1.60 -3.50
CA VAL A 38 -10.22 2.37 -3.64
C VAL A 38 -10.46 3.55 -4.59
N ASP A 39 -9.95 4.72 -4.25
CA ASP A 39 -9.88 5.85 -5.18
C ASP A 39 -8.78 5.58 -6.20
N LEU A 40 -9.16 5.29 -7.43
CA LEU A 40 -8.25 4.94 -8.53
C LEU A 40 -7.25 6.06 -8.85
N LYS A 41 -7.60 7.32 -8.61
CA LYS A 41 -6.69 8.45 -8.78
C LYS A 41 -5.57 8.40 -7.74
N GLN A 42 -5.91 8.17 -6.47
CA GLN A 42 -4.92 8.05 -5.40
C GLN A 42 -4.04 6.82 -5.61
N LEU A 43 -4.63 5.69 -6.03
CA LEU A 43 -3.90 4.48 -6.37
C LEU A 43 -2.88 4.75 -7.49
N ALA A 44 -3.29 5.38 -8.58
CA ALA A 44 -2.40 5.70 -9.70
C ALA A 44 -1.24 6.63 -9.27
N CYS A 45 -1.50 7.65 -8.45
CA CYS A 45 -0.45 8.54 -7.95
C CYS A 45 0.60 7.77 -7.13
N VAL A 46 0.17 6.93 -6.17
CA VAL A 46 1.10 6.17 -5.33
C VAL A 46 1.85 5.12 -6.15
N ALA A 47 1.16 4.43 -7.08
CA ALA A 47 1.78 3.44 -7.96
C ALA A 47 2.87 4.06 -8.85
N LYS A 48 2.59 5.22 -9.46
CA LYS A 48 3.59 5.96 -10.26
C LYS A 48 4.78 6.38 -9.40
N ASN A 49 4.51 6.88 -8.20
CA ASN A 49 5.59 7.27 -7.30
C ASN A 49 6.50 6.09 -6.96
N ILE A 50 5.94 4.95 -6.59
CA ILE A 50 6.71 3.71 -6.37
C ILE A 50 7.50 3.33 -7.62
N PHE A 51 6.86 3.35 -8.79
CA PHE A 51 7.47 2.95 -10.05
C PHE A 51 8.70 3.78 -10.40
N TYR A 52 8.61 5.13 -10.29
CA TYR A 52 9.71 6.02 -10.66
C TYR A 52 10.80 6.12 -9.60
N GLU A 53 10.43 6.06 -8.33
CA GLU A 53 11.39 6.17 -7.22
C GLU A 53 12.06 4.83 -6.89
N ALA A 54 11.32 3.73 -6.91
CA ALA A 54 11.76 2.45 -6.38
C ALA A 54 11.40 1.23 -7.26
N GLY A 55 11.09 1.41 -8.53
CA GLY A 55 10.61 0.33 -9.41
C GLY A 55 11.62 -0.79 -9.69
N SER A 56 12.88 -0.64 -9.27
CA SER A 56 13.93 -1.67 -9.34
C SER A 56 14.31 -2.22 -7.96
N GLU A 57 13.71 -1.71 -6.90
CA GLU A 57 13.94 -2.12 -5.53
C GLU A 57 13.14 -3.38 -5.16
N SER A 58 13.47 -3.97 -4.01
CA SER A 58 12.66 -5.05 -3.44
C SER A 58 11.24 -4.60 -3.10
N THR A 59 10.34 -5.55 -2.85
CA THR A 59 8.98 -5.24 -2.37
C THR A 59 9.00 -4.37 -1.10
N LEU A 60 9.98 -4.58 -0.20
CA LEU A 60 10.11 -3.77 1.02
C LEU A 60 10.58 -2.36 0.72
N GLY A 61 11.54 -2.16 -0.20
CA GLY A 61 11.98 -0.84 -0.65
C GLY A 61 10.85 -0.04 -1.30
N GLN A 62 10.10 -0.68 -2.20
CA GLN A 62 8.92 -0.10 -2.82
C GLN A 62 7.84 0.27 -1.79
N ALA A 63 7.56 -0.62 -0.84
CA ALA A 63 6.60 -0.37 0.24
C ALA A 63 7.05 0.76 1.17
N ALA A 64 8.34 0.87 1.47
CA ALA A 64 8.89 1.95 2.29
C ALA A 64 8.68 3.33 1.64
N VAL A 65 8.91 3.44 0.32
CA VAL A 65 8.61 4.67 -0.45
C VAL A 65 7.12 5.02 -0.37
N ALA A 66 6.22 4.04 -0.56
CA ALA A 66 4.78 4.26 -0.40
C ALA A 66 4.41 4.70 1.02
N ARG A 67 5.02 4.11 2.04
CA ARG A 67 4.80 4.48 3.44
C ARG A 67 5.23 5.90 3.77
N VAL A 68 6.32 6.40 3.18
CA VAL A 68 6.69 7.81 3.32
C VAL A 68 5.59 8.73 2.78
N VAL A 69 4.96 8.40 1.64
CA VAL A 69 3.80 9.17 1.13
C VAL A 69 2.65 9.19 2.14
N MET A 70 2.29 8.03 2.71
CA MET A 70 1.21 7.93 3.71
C MET A 70 1.55 8.67 5.01
N ASN A 71 2.80 8.56 5.48
CA ASN A 71 3.28 9.28 6.65
C ASN A 71 3.20 10.80 6.44
N ARG A 72 3.57 11.30 5.26
CA ARG A 72 3.45 12.72 4.91
C ARG A 72 2.00 13.20 4.91
N VAL A 73 1.06 12.38 4.42
CA VAL A 73 -0.39 12.69 4.55
C VAL A 73 -0.77 12.82 6.02
N ALA A 74 -0.39 11.84 6.85
CA ALA A 74 -0.69 11.84 8.28
C ALA A 74 -0.05 13.04 9.03
N HIS A 75 1.08 13.56 8.53
CA HIS A 75 1.76 14.74 9.10
C HIS A 75 1.34 16.06 8.43
N GLY A 76 0.29 16.06 7.60
CA GLY A 76 -0.29 17.27 7.05
C GLY A 76 0.46 17.94 5.90
N PHE A 77 1.37 17.22 5.22
CA PHE A 77 2.04 17.74 4.01
C PHE A 77 1.03 18.03 2.89
N ALA A 78 0.02 17.19 2.76
CA ALA A 78 -1.16 17.40 1.93
C ALA A 78 -2.33 16.57 2.45
N LYS A 79 -3.55 16.85 1.98
CA LYS A 79 -4.76 16.11 2.41
C LYS A 79 -4.88 14.72 1.81
N THR A 80 -4.17 14.44 0.74
CA THR A 80 -4.29 13.20 -0.03
C THR A 80 -2.93 12.70 -0.50
N PRO A 81 -2.77 11.37 -0.76
CA PRO A 81 -1.56 10.82 -1.37
C PRO A 81 -1.15 11.51 -2.68
N CYS A 82 -2.10 11.76 -3.60
CA CYS A 82 -1.82 12.54 -4.81
C CYS A 82 -1.32 13.96 -4.50
N GLY A 83 -1.89 14.60 -3.48
CA GLY A 83 -1.44 15.92 -3.06
C GLY A 83 0.01 15.92 -2.57
N VAL A 84 0.44 14.86 -1.88
CA VAL A 84 1.84 14.67 -1.47
C VAL A 84 2.72 14.41 -2.68
N VAL A 85 2.32 13.48 -3.55
CA VAL A 85 3.13 13.05 -4.71
C VAL A 85 3.34 14.19 -5.70
N LEU A 86 2.29 14.98 -5.97
CA LEU A 86 2.31 16.05 -6.97
C LEU A 86 2.71 17.42 -6.38
N GLN A 87 3.09 17.48 -5.11
CA GLN A 87 3.47 18.70 -4.43
C GLN A 87 4.67 19.36 -5.12
N SER A 88 4.56 20.65 -5.36
CA SER A 88 5.63 21.44 -5.95
C SER A 88 5.58 22.88 -5.42
N THR A 89 6.72 23.56 -5.51
CA THR A 89 6.84 24.98 -5.17
C THR A 89 7.67 25.68 -6.25
N MET A 90 7.49 26.99 -6.38
CA MET A 90 8.37 27.82 -7.20
C MET A 90 9.48 28.36 -6.30
N VAL A 91 10.71 28.23 -6.74
CA VAL A 91 11.90 28.75 -6.06
C VAL A 91 12.69 29.64 -7.01
N GLU A 92 13.21 30.73 -6.49
CA GLU A 92 14.15 31.56 -7.23
C GLU A 92 15.51 30.88 -7.31
N ARG A 93 16.10 30.85 -8.48
CA ARG A 93 17.42 30.31 -8.79
C ARG A 93 18.10 31.25 -9.74
N GLU A 94 19.43 31.20 -9.82
CA GLU A 94 20.20 31.82 -10.87
C GLU A 94 20.33 30.86 -12.05
N ASP A 95 20.22 31.37 -13.26
CA ASP A 95 20.56 30.63 -14.49
C ASP A 95 22.08 30.59 -14.73
N GLU A 96 22.50 30.11 -15.90
CA GLU A 96 23.92 29.99 -16.27
C GLU A 96 24.62 31.36 -16.43
N ASP A 97 23.84 32.42 -16.68
CA ASP A 97 24.32 33.80 -16.82
C ASP A 97 24.25 34.59 -15.51
N GLY A 98 23.76 33.97 -14.42
CA GLY A 98 23.58 34.56 -13.08
C GLY A 98 22.30 35.37 -12.93
N GLU A 99 21.37 35.32 -13.89
CA GLU A 99 20.12 36.05 -13.83
C GLU A 99 19.04 35.26 -13.00
N PRO A 100 18.22 35.95 -12.22
CA PRO A 100 17.22 35.32 -11.38
C PRO A 100 16.07 34.72 -12.21
N ILE A 101 15.86 33.41 -12.08
CA ILE A 101 14.77 32.70 -12.73
C ILE A 101 13.90 31.96 -11.67
N MET A 102 12.59 31.85 -11.94
CA MET A 102 11.69 31.05 -11.14
C MET A 102 11.66 29.60 -11.64
N LYS A 103 12.19 28.69 -10.83
CA LYS A 103 12.24 27.26 -11.15
C LYS A 103 11.25 26.48 -10.32
N LYS A 104 10.46 25.60 -10.97
CA LYS A 104 9.57 24.68 -10.30
C LYS A 104 10.37 23.56 -9.64
N LEU A 105 10.20 23.39 -8.32
CA LEU A 105 10.79 22.31 -7.55
C LEU A 105 9.68 21.35 -7.11
N CYS A 106 9.74 20.11 -7.57
CA CYS A 106 8.78 19.05 -7.23
C CYS A 106 9.27 18.22 -6.05
N GLN A 107 8.32 17.74 -5.25
CA GLN A 107 8.62 16.85 -4.12
C GLN A 107 9.29 15.55 -4.59
N PHE A 108 8.89 15.06 -5.75
CA PHE A 108 9.50 13.94 -6.47
C PHE A 108 9.93 14.43 -7.86
N SER A 109 11.19 14.20 -8.22
CA SER A 109 11.79 14.80 -9.43
C SER A 109 11.06 14.43 -10.71
N TRP A 110 10.62 13.18 -10.82
CA TRP A 110 9.92 12.66 -11.99
C TRP A 110 8.65 13.45 -12.36
N VAL A 111 8.02 14.12 -11.38
CA VAL A 111 6.83 14.97 -11.59
C VAL A 111 7.21 16.22 -12.39
N CYS A 112 8.37 16.83 -12.10
CA CYS A 112 8.88 18.00 -12.83
C CYS A 112 9.55 17.63 -14.16
N GLU A 113 10.06 16.40 -14.27
CA GLU A 113 10.71 15.88 -15.48
C GLU A 113 9.70 15.51 -16.59
N GLY A 114 8.39 15.54 -16.29
CA GLY A 114 7.35 15.23 -17.28
C GLY A 114 7.43 13.79 -17.78
N LYS A 115 7.78 12.83 -16.92
CA LYS A 115 7.86 11.42 -17.30
C LYS A 115 6.54 10.92 -17.88
N ASP A 116 6.62 10.14 -18.93
CA ASP A 116 5.48 9.51 -19.59
C ASP A 116 4.69 8.60 -18.65
N GLU A 117 3.41 8.34 -18.99
CA GLU A 117 2.63 7.34 -18.28
C GLU A 117 3.28 5.95 -18.44
N PRO A 118 3.50 5.20 -17.34
CA PRO A 118 4.00 3.84 -17.43
C PRO A 118 3.07 2.98 -18.26
N GLY A 119 3.61 2.18 -19.18
CA GLY A 119 2.80 1.26 -19.98
C GLY A 119 2.00 0.31 -19.09
N LYS A 120 0.72 0.09 -19.39
CA LYS A 120 -0.20 -0.75 -18.61
C LYS A 120 0.30 -2.19 -18.41
N ASN A 121 1.08 -2.70 -19.36
CA ASN A 121 1.67 -4.05 -19.32
C ASN A 121 3.10 -4.07 -18.78
N ASN A 122 3.60 -2.96 -18.24
CA ASN A 122 4.92 -2.91 -17.61
C ASN A 122 4.90 -3.68 -16.29
N ALA A 123 5.67 -4.77 -16.19
CA ALA A 123 5.68 -5.65 -15.03
C ALA A 123 6.03 -4.91 -13.72
N LYS A 124 6.97 -3.95 -13.77
CA LYS A 124 7.35 -3.13 -12.60
C LYS A 124 6.22 -2.20 -12.17
N TYR A 125 5.46 -1.64 -13.13
CA TYR A 125 4.30 -0.80 -12.80
C TYR A 125 3.13 -1.60 -12.26
N ILE A 126 2.92 -2.83 -12.76
CA ILE A 126 1.94 -3.76 -12.22
C ILE A 126 2.27 -4.10 -10.76
N GLU A 127 3.54 -4.39 -10.45
CA GLU A 127 3.97 -4.67 -9.08
C GLU A 127 3.82 -3.45 -8.18
N ALA A 128 4.27 -2.28 -8.62
CA ALA A 128 4.07 -1.02 -7.91
C ALA A 128 2.59 -0.74 -7.62
N THR A 129 1.69 -1.09 -8.55
CA THR A 129 0.23 -0.93 -8.38
C THR A 129 -0.31 -1.87 -7.30
N LYS A 130 0.14 -3.12 -7.25
CA LYS A 130 -0.25 -4.08 -6.19
C LYS A 130 0.21 -3.60 -4.80
N ILE A 131 1.44 -3.11 -4.69
CA ILE A 131 1.99 -2.57 -3.44
C ILE A 131 1.21 -1.32 -3.03
N ALA A 132 0.96 -0.39 -3.96
CA ALA A 132 0.15 0.80 -3.70
C ALA A 132 -1.25 0.44 -3.20
N TYR A 133 -1.89 -0.54 -3.83
CA TYR A 133 -3.20 -1.04 -3.41
C TYR A 133 -3.16 -1.64 -2.01
N ALA A 134 -2.17 -2.48 -1.71
CA ALA A 134 -2.00 -3.09 -0.39
C ALA A 134 -1.80 -2.02 0.71
N VAL A 135 -1.01 -0.99 0.43
CA VAL A 135 -0.78 0.12 1.36
C VAL A 135 -2.03 0.97 1.58
N LEU A 136 -2.73 1.33 0.49
CA LEU A 136 -3.89 2.24 0.57
C LEU A 136 -5.13 1.58 1.16
N VAL A 137 -5.36 0.30 0.85
CA VAL A 137 -6.62 -0.40 1.19
C VAL A 137 -6.49 -1.19 2.48
N PHE A 138 -5.35 -1.86 2.68
CA PHE A 138 -5.16 -2.78 3.81
C PHE A 138 -4.20 -2.24 4.88
N ASP A 139 -3.70 -1.01 4.73
CA ASP A 139 -2.64 -0.45 5.58
C ASP A 139 -1.44 -1.41 5.73
N ALA A 140 -1.15 -2.18 4.66
CA ALA A 140 -0.07 -3.15 4.64
C ALA A 140 1.30 -2.48 4.78
N TYR A 141 2.31 -3.21 5.23
CA TYR A 141 3.70 -2.76 5.40
C TYR A 141 3.88 -1.58 6.37
N LYS A 142 2.95 -1.37 7.31
CA LYS A 142 3.00 -0.24 8.25
C LYS A 142 4.23 -0.23 9.17
N GLU A 143 4.89 -1.37 9.34
CA GLU A 143 6.08 -1.52 10.18
C GLU A 143 7.40 -1.45 9.38
N VAL A 144 7.36 -1.31 8.05
CA VAL A 144 8.58 -1.30 7.21
C VAL A 144 9.46 -0.09 7.50
N VAL A 145 8.85 1.05 7.83
CA VAL A 145 9.52 2.25 8.36
C VAL A 145 8.65 2.87 9.46
N PRO A 146 9.22 3.53 10.47
CA PRO A 146 8.49 4.25 11.49
C PRO A 146 7.49 5.28 10.90
N LYS A 147 6.37 5.52 11.58
CA LYS A 147 5.37 6.54 11.17
C LYS A 147 5.94 7.96 11.10
N THR A 148 7.04 8.23 11.78
CA THR A 148 7.77 9.51 11.76
C THR A 148 8.71 9.65 10.56
N THR A 149 8.84 8.62 9.72
CA THR A 149 9.69 8.64 8.53
C THR A 149 9.06 9.50 7.44
N LEU A 150 9.70 10.61 7.10
CA LEU A 150 9.16 11.62 6.19
C LEU A 150 10.07 11.90 5.00
N PHE A 151 11.33 11.47 5.04
CA PHE A 151 12.32 11.77 4.02
C PHE A 151 13.09 10.51 3.64
N PHE A 152 13.54 10.46 2.40
CA PHE A 152 14.48 9.45 1.92
C PHE A 152 15.31 10.03 0.77
N HIS A 153 16.46 9.44 0.52
CA HIS A 153 17.28 9.67 -0.65
C HIS A 153 17.94 8.37 -1.11
N ASN A 154 18.34 8.33 -2.35
CA ASN A 154 19.13 7.24 -2.91
C ASN A 154 20.57 7.32 -2.40
N LEU A 155 21.27 6.18 -2.27
CA LEU A 155 22.66 6.08 -1.82
C LEU A 155 23.67 6.85 -2.70
N THR A 156 23.29 7.24 -3.94
CA THR A 156 24.16 8.01 -4.82
C THR A 156 24.35 9.47 -4.39
N VAL A 157 23.51 9.97 -3.47
CA VAL A 157 23.57 11.32 -2.95
C VAL A 157 23.74 11.31 -1.43
N ASN A 158 24.35 12.37 -0.89
CA ASN A 158 24.44 12.58 0.55
C ASN A 158 24.01 14.03 0.88
N PRO A 159 22.72 14.25 1.15
CA PRO A 159 22.20 15.61 1.33
C PRO A 159 22.58 16.26 2.66
N ASN A 160 23.34 15.57 3.51
CA ASN A 160 23.77 16.06 4.85
C ASN A 160 22.62 16.68 5.67
N TRP A 161 21.46 16.00 5.67
CA TRP A 161 20.27 16.46 6.37
C TRP A 161 20.42 16.36 7.92
N PRO A 162 19.91 17.33 8.67
CA PRO A 162 19.90 17.30 10.14
C PRO A 162 18.75 16.42 10.65
N TYR A 163 18.46 15.31 9.99
CA TYR A 163 17.38 14.40 10.32
C TYR A 163 17.90 13.08 10.85
N LYS A 164 17.12 12.46 11.73
CA LYS A 164 17.47 11.15 12.27
C LYS A 164 17.34 10.07 11.23
N ARG A 165 18.45 9.38 10.91
CA ARG A 165 18.43 8.17 10.09
C ARG A 165 17.71 7.05 10.83
N VAL A 166 16.71 6.43 10.19
CA VAL A 166 15.89 5.38 10.81
C VAL A 166 15.99 4.03 10.13
N ALA A 167 16.29 3.98 8.84
CA ALA A 167 16.47 2.73 8.09
C ALA A 167 17.33 2.95 6.85
N GLN A 168 17.91 1.85 6.36
CA GLN A 168 18.37 1.72 5.00
C GLN A 168 17.73 0.45 4.43
N ILE A 169 17.05 0.57 3.30
CA ILE A 169 16.39 -0.53 2.61
C ILE A 169 16.78 -0.41 1.14
N ASP A 170 17.38 -1.48 0.61
CA ASP A 170 17.96 -1.49 -0.74
C ASP A 170 18.88 -0.26 -0.98
N ASN A 171 18.62 0.53 -2.01
CA ASN A 171 19.40 1.71 -2.35
C ASN A 171 18.90 3.02 -1.72
N HIS A 172 17.98 2.95 -0.76
CA HIS A 172 17.42 4.12 -0.09
C HIS A 172 17.78 4.21 1.39
N VAL A 173 18.06 5.43 1.84
CA VAL A 173 18.22 5.77 3.26
C VAL A 173 17.02 6.62 3.69
N PHE A 174 16.38 6.21 4.78
CA PHE A 174 15.15 6.80 5.30
C PHE A 174 15.40 7.59 6.59
N TYR A 175 14.69 8.71 6.74
CA TYR A 175 14.88 9.65 7.84
C TYR A 175 13.57 10.08 8.47
N ALA A 176 13.58 10.22 9.81
CA ALA A 176 12.53 10.85 10.58
C ALA A 176 12.83 12.33 10.81
N LYS A 177 11.78 13.16 10.98
CA LYS A 177 11.93 14.53 11.46
C LYS A 177 12.34 14.48 12.93
N GLY A 178 13.46 15.07 13.25
CA GLY A 178 14.05 15.12 14.58
C GLY A 178 15.56 15.05 14.47
N ARG A 179 16.26 15.58 15.50
CA ARG A 179 17.72 15.43 15.63
C ARG A 179 18.02 14.12 16.37
N ASP A 180 19.18 13.56 16.10
CA ASP A 180 19.77 12.49 16.92
C ASP A 180 20.05 12.98 18.33
#